data_6e6e4933fa07655d23095760420a287b
#
_entry.id   6e6e4933fa07655d23095760420a287b
#
_cell.length_a   1.000
_cell.length_b   1.000
_cell.length_c   1.000
_cell.angle_alpha   90.00
_cell.angle_beta   90.00
_cell.angle_gamma   90.00
#
_symmetry.space_group_name_H-M   'P 1'
#
loop_
_entity.id
_entity.type
_entity.pdbx_description
1 polymer ?
#
loop_
_entity_poly.entity_id
_entity_poly.type
_entity_poly.pdbx_seq_one_letter_code
_entity_poly.pdbx_strand_id
1 'polypeptide(L)'
;MEKKDFIVIRYGHRDVRDYRVTSHCALVSRAFGASKMIVCESRDEISENTVRGVSERWGGNFKVEFIENWKTAVEQLKKKGYTTVHLTMYGIPVQEIDTKIGKLKKVAVLVGSQKVEREVYDTVDYNVSVTNQPHSEIAALAVFLDRVQKGEELNKDFKGAKLEIIPQERGKKVINTTK
;
A
#
# COMPACT_ATOMS: atom_id res chain seq x y z
N MET A 1 -17.17 0.38 -14.27
CA MET A 1 -15.76 0.81 -14.33
C MET A 1 -14.87 -0.40 -14.14
N GLU A 2 -13.81 -0.54 -14.96
CA GLU A 2 -12.84 -1.62 -14.77
C GLU A 2 -12.10 -1.41 -13.44
N LYS A 3 -11.99 -2.49 -12.67
CA LYS A 3 -11.39 -2.49 -11.33
C LYS A 3 -9.90 -2.19 -11.44
N LYS A 4 -9.48 -1.08 -10.86
CA LYS A 4 -8.06 -0.76 -10.68
C LYS A 4 -7.44 -1.70 -9.65
N ASP A 5 -6.18 -2.06 -9.86
CA ASP A 5 -5.42 -2.95 -8.97
C ASP A 5 -4.12 -2.28 -8.54
N PHE A 6 -4.03 -1.99 -7.24
CA PHE A 6 -2.85 -1.45 -6.60
C PHE A 6 -2.19 -2.53 -5.75
N ILE A 7 -0.87 -2.72 -5.95
CA ILE A 7 -0.04 -3.60 -5.11
C ILE A 7 1.04 -2.72 -4.48
N VAL A 8 1.30 -2.92 -3.20
CA VAL A 8 2.39 -2.23 -2.50
C VAL A 8 3.58 -3.17 -2.34
N ILE A 9 4.78 -2.70 -2.62
CA ILE A 9 6.05 -3.39 -2.37
C ILE A 9 6.76 -2.67 -1.23
N ARG A 10 6.98 -3.36 -0.12
CA ARG A 10 7.79 -2.89 1.01
C ARG A 10 9.22 -3.37 0.87
N TYR A 11 10.16 -2.46 0.64
CA TYR A 11 11.57 -2.72 0.44
C TYR A 11 12.40 -2.30 1.64
N GLY A 12 13.44 -3.08 1.96
CA GLY A 12 14.41 -2.76 3.01
C GLY A 12 13.87 -2.98 4.43
N HIS A 13 12.92 -3.91 4.61
CA HIS A 13 12.39 -4.28 5.94
C HIS A 13 13.49 -4.84 6.84
N ARG A 14 13.51 -4.38 8.10
CA ARG A 14 14.40 -4.88 9.15
C ARG A 14 13.59 -5.38 10.32
N ASP A 15 13.70 -6.66 10.65
CA ASP A 15 12.84 -7.40 11.58
C ASP A 15 12.69 -6.72 12.95
N VAL A 16 13.80 -6.24 13.54
CA VAL A 16 13.77 -5.68 14.90
C VAL A 16 13.30 -4.23 14.92
N ARG A 17 13.57 -3.46 13.88
CA ARG A 17 13.37 -2.00 13.88
C ARG A 17 12.09 -1.54 13.19
N ASP A 18 11.71 -2.23 12.14
CA ASP A 18 10.68 -1.74 11.21
C ASP A 18 9.33 -2.48 11.31
N TYR A 19 9.17 -3.47 12.21
CA TYR A 19 7.97 -4.31 12.27
C TYR A 19 6.67 -3.50 12.46
N ARG A 20 6.69 -2.46 13.29
CA ARG A 20 5.53 -1.57 13.45
C ARG A 20 5.23 -0.78 12.19
N VAL A 21 6.27 -0.22 11.57
CA VAL A 21 6.14 0.60 10.36
C VAL A 21 5.62 -0.25 9.21
N THR A 22 6.14 -1.48 9.04
CA THR A 22 5.69 -2.42 8.02
C THR A 22 4.25 -2.86 8.24
N SER A 23 3.86 -3.18 9.49
CA SER A 23 2.47 -3.47 9.83
C SER A 23 1.54 -2.28 9.51
N HIS A 24 1.95 -1.04 9.81
CA HIS A 24 1.17 0.15 9.48
C HIS A 24 1.10 0.40 7.97
N CYS A 25 2.18 0.18 7.22
CA CYS A 25 2.14 0.21 5.75
C CYS A 25 1.11 -0.80 5.20
N ALA A 26 1.07 -2.01 5.77
CA ALA A 26 0.12 -3.03 5.36
C ALA A 26 -1.33 -2.65 5.68
N LEU A 27 -1.59 -2.08 6.86
CA LEU A 27 -2.91 -1.59 7.26
C LEU A 27 -3.38 -0.43 6.37
N VAL A 28 -2.50 0.54 6.09
CA VAL A 28 -2.78 1.64 5.16
C VAL A 28 -3.04 1.11 3.75
N SER A 29 -2.19 0.21 3.25
CA SER A 29 -2.38 -0.40 1.93
C SER A 29 -3.77 -1.05 1.81
N ARG A 30 -4.17 -1.83 2.83
CA ARG A 30 -5.49 -2.45 2.88
C ARG A 30 -6.61 -1.40 2.90
N ALA A 31 -6.55 -0.44 3.81
CA ALA A 31 -7.59 0.56 4.00
C ALA A 31 -7.76 1.46 2.77
N PHE A 32 -6.65 1.82 2.10
CA PHE A 32 -6.62 2.66 0.91
C PHE A 32 -6.68 1.87 -0.42
N GLY A 33 -7.29 0.70 -0.39
CA GLY A 33 -7.76 0.03 -1.60
C GLY A 33 -6.74 -0.85 -2.33
N ALA A 34 -5.51 -0.98 -1.87
CA ALA A 34 -4.58 -1.95 -2.46
C ALA A 34 -5.09 -3.39 -2.29
N SER A 35 -4.73 -4.27 -3.22
CA SER A 35 -5.14 -5.67 -3.20
C SER A 35 -4.25 -6.54 -2.33
N LYS A 36 -2.96 -6.19 -2.25
CA LYS A 36 -1.97 -6.87 -1.40
C LYS A 36 -0.72 -6.01 -1.15
N MET A 37 0.09 -6.42 -0.18
CA MET A 37 1.45 -5.94 0.00
C MET A 37 2.44 -7.08 -0.15
N ILE A 38 3.57 -6.80 -0.81
CA ILE A 38 4.73 -7.70 -0.90
C ILE A 38 5.83 -7.11 -0.02
N VAL A 39 6.31 -7.88 0.94
CA VAL A 39 7.47 -7.54 1.76
C VAL A 39 8.69 -8.22 1.16
N CYS A 40 9.78 -7.49 1.00
CA CYS A 40 11.02 -7.99 0.41
C CYS A 40 12.13 -8.07 1.45
N GLU A 41 13.12 -8.92 1.19
CA GLU A 41 14.38 -9.19 1.89
C GLU A 41 14.22 -9.94 3.22
N SER A 42 13.20 -9.64 4.00
CA SER A 42 12.92 -10.34 5.25
C SER A 42 11.44 -10.61 5.40
N ARG A 43 11.09 -11.82 5.84
CA ARG A 43 9.70 -12.20 6.07
C ARG A 43 9.17 -11.56 7.36
N ASP A 44 8.03 -10.90 7.28
CA ASP A 44 7.39 -10.25 8.41
C ASP A 44 6.08 -10.97 8.81
N GLU A 45 6.20 -12.01 9.63
CA GLU A 45 5.06 -12.77 10.15
C GLU A 45 4.15 -11.92 11.04
N ILE A 46 4.69 -10.88 11.69
CA ILE A 46 3.89 -9.99 12.55
C ILE A 46 2.92 -9.19 11.69
N SER A 47 3.38 -8.63 10.59
CA SER A 47 2.51 -7.91 9.65
C SER A 47 1.51 -8.84 8.97
N GLU A 48 1.92 -10.06 8.57
CA GLU A 48 1.02 -11.06 8.01
C GLU A 48 -0.12 -11.39 8.99
N ASN A 49 0.21 -11.68 10.26
CA ASN A 49 -0.75 -12.01 11.30
C ASN A 49 -1.67 -10.84 11.66
N THR A 50 -1.10 -9.63 11.77
CA THR A 50 -1.87 -8.40 12.04
C THR A 50 -2.94 -8.18 10.98
N VAL A 51 -2.55 -8.24 9.71
CA VAL A 51 -3.47 -8.02 8.58
C VAL A 51 -4.52 -9.13 8.49
N ARG A 52 -4.13 -10.38 8.72
CA ARG A 52 -5.06 -11.51 8.74
C ARG A 52 -6.14 -11.28 9.80
N GLY A 53 -5.75 -10.97 11.04
CA GLY A 53 -6.71 -10.70 12.13
C GLY A 53 -7.60 -9.48 11.88
N VAL A 54 -7.10 -8.46 11.17
CA VAL A 54 -7.92 -7.31 10.75
C VAL A 54 -8.91 -7.74 9.67
N SER A 55 -8.47 -8.48 8.64
CA SER A 55 -9.33 -8.94 7.55
C SER A 55 -10.42 -9.89 8.02
N GLU A 56 -10.12 -10.78 8.96
CA GLU A 56 -11.11 -11.68 9.57
C GLU A 56 -12.24 -10.95 10.30
N ARG A 57 -11.96 -9.82 10.89
CA ARG A 57 -12.94 -9.01 11.63
C ARG A 57 -13.65 -7.98 10.74
N TRP A 58 -12.88 -7.30 9.92
CA TRP A 58 -13.32 -6.12 9.16
C TRP A 58 -13.52 -6.41 7.66
N GLY A 59 -13.46 -7.67 7.26
CA GLY A 59 -13.70 -8.11 5.88
C GLY A 59 -12.53 -7.86 4.93
N GLY A 60 -12.78 -8.16 3.65
CA GLY A 60 -11.80 -8.07 2.59
C GLY A 60 -10.85 -9.27 2.52
N ASN A 61 -10.07 -9.34 1.45
CA ASN A 61 -9.16 -10.44 1.14
C ASN A 61 -7.70 -9.96 0.97
N PHE A 62 -7.36 -8.84 1.58
CA PHE A 62 -5.99 -8.30 1.52
C PHE A 62 -5.00 -9.26 2.16
N LYS A 63 -3.85 -9.44 1.52
CA LYS A 63 -2.78 -10.33 1.98
C LYS A 63 -1.44 -9.62 2.01
N VAL A 64 -0.57 -10.05 2.91
CA VAL A 64 0.85 -9.77 2.89
C VAL A 64 1.55 -11.00 2.34
N GLU A 65 2.38 -10.82 1.32
CA GLU A 65 3.18 -11.88 0.69
C GLU A 65 4.66 -11.54 0.87
N PHE A 66 5.51 -12.58 0.86
CA PHE A 66 6.95 -12.42 0.91
C PHE A 66 7.59 -12.79 -0.43
N ILE A 67 8.51 -11.95 -0.90
CA ILE A 67 9.42 -12.26 -2.02
C ILE A 67 10.83 -11.84 -1.61
N GLU A 68 11.78 -12.75 -1.67
CA GLU A 68 13.13 -12.57 -1.16
C GLU A 68 13.83 -11.31 -1.70
N ASN A 69 13.61 -10.96 -2.96
CA ASN A 69 14.32 -9.86 -3.62
C ASN A 69 13.33 -8.89 -4.28
N TRP A 70 13.50 -7.59 -4.00
CA TRP A 70 12.65 -6.54 -4.55
C TRP A 70 12.72 -6.45 -6.10
N LYS A 71 13.87 -6.73 -6.73
CA LYS A 71 14.02 -6.76 -8.19
C LYS A 71 13.12 -7.82 -8.79
N THR A 72 13.14 -9.02 -8.19
CA THR A 72 12.26 -10.13 -8.59
C THR A 72 10.79 -9.74 -8.47
N ALA A 73 10.40 -9.06 -7.39
CA ALA A 73 9.04 -8.58 -7.20
C ALA A 73 8.64 -7.57 -8.30
N VAL A 74 9.48 -6.58 -8.58
CA VAL A 74 9.28 -5.56 -9.62
C VAL A 74 9.18 -6.21 -11.00
N GLU A 75 10.11 -7.09 -11.37
CA GLU A 75 10.10 -7.79 -12.67
C GLU A 75 8.87 -8.65 -12.87
N GLN A 76 8.47 -9.41 -11.87
CA GLN A 76 7.25 -10.23 -11.92
C GLN A 76 6.00 -9.37 -12.13
N LEU A 77 5.93 -8.21 -11.46
CA LEU A 77 4.79 -7.31 -11.61
C LEU A 77 4.80 -6.60 -12.97
N LYS A 78 5.95 -6.17 -13.46
CA LYS A 78 6.09 -5.62 -14.82
C LYS A 78 5.64 -6.64 -15.89
N LYS A 79 6.06 -7.90 -15.79
CA LYS A 79 5.59 -8.99 -16.67
C LYS A 79 4.08 -9.20 -16.62
N LYS A 80 3.42 -8.89 -15.50
CA LYS A 80 1.96 -8.93 -15.32
C LYS A 80 1.25 -7.64 -15.76
N GLY A 81 1.98 -6.68 -16.32
CA GLY A 81 1.47 -5.41 -16.85
C GLY A 81 1.24 -4.33 -15.80
N TYR A 82 1.91 -4.41 -14.64
CA TYR A 82 1.90 -3.33 -13.67
C TYR A 82 2.89 -2.24 -14.05
N THR A 83 2.46 -1.00 -13.94
CA THR A 83 3.34 0.16 -13.92
C THR A 83 3.90 0.33 -12.51
N THR A 84 5.22 0.48 -12.39
CA THR A 84 5.91 0.56 -11.12
C THR A 84 6.21 1.99 -10.72
N VAL A 85 5.87 2.36 -9.48
CA VAL A 85 6.04 3.70 -8.91
C VAL A 85 6.81 3.60 -7.61
N HIS A 86 7.95 4.28 -7.50
CA HIS A 86 8.71 4.39 -6.27
C HIS A 86 8.38 5.72 -5.58
N LEU A 87 7.94 5.65 -4.32
CA LEU A 87 7.69 6.84 -3.51
C LEU A 87 8.99 7.32 -2.85
N THR A 88 9.41 8.51 -3.21
CA THR A 88 10.66 9.12 -2.75
C THR A 88 10.55 10.64 -2.77
N MET A 89 11.16 11.32 -1.81
CA MET A 89 11.16 12.79 -1.78
C MET A 89 11.91 13.45 -2.94
N TYR A 90 12.63 12.67 -3.74
CA TYR A 90 13.42 13.13 -4.90
C TYR A 90 12.66 12.99 -6.23
N GLY A 91 11.43 12.47 -6.22
CA GLY A 91 10.67 12.19 -7.43
C GLY A 91 9.90 13.38 -7.99
N ILE A 92 9.14 13.12 -9.05
CA ILE A 92 8.20 14.07 -9.64
C ILE A 92 7.10 14.35 -8.62
N PRO A 93 6.73 15.62 -8.38
CA PRO A 93 5.62 15.94 -7.48
C PRO A 93 4.33 15.22 -7.87
N VAL A 94 3.67 14.59 -6.89
CA VAL A 94 2.47 13.77 -7.14
C VAL A 94 1.36 14.54 -7.87
N GLN A 95 1.19 15.82 -7.59
CA GLN A 95 0.19 16.68 -8.23
C GLN A 95 0.42 16.89 -9.73
N GLU A 96 1.62 16.62 -10.25
CA GLU A 96 1.95 16.72 -11.67
C GLU A 96 1.67 15.41 -12.43
N ILE A 97 1.53 14.29 -11.71
CA ILE A 97 1.44 12.97 -12.33
C ILE A 97 0.25 12.11 -11.85
N ASP A 98 -0.44 12.50 -10.78
CA ASP A 98 -1.55 11.74 -10.20
C ASP A 98 -2.65 11.38 -11.20
N THR A 99 -3.02 12.33 -12.05
CA THR A 99 -4.03 12.12 -13.09
C THR A 99 -3.58 11.09 -14.13
N LYS A 100 -2.30 11.07 -14.49
CA LYS A 100 -1.73 10.09 -15.44
C LYS A 100 -1.71 8.70 -14.82
N ILE A 101 -1.17 8.57 -13.60
CA ILE A 101 -1.11 7.29 -12.89
C ILE A 101 -2.51 6.79 -12.54
N GLY A 102 -3.42 7.69 -12.15
CA GLY A 102 -4.80 7.35 -11.84
C GLY A 102 -5.62 6.78 -13.00
N LYS A 103 -5.17 6.92 -14.24
CA LYS A 103 -5.78 6.27 -15.44
C LYS A 103 -5.29 4.84 -15.66
N LEU A 104 -4.21 4.42 -14.99
CA LEU A 104 -3.65 3.09 -15.14
C LEU A 104 -4.51 2.06 -14.43
N LYS A 105 -4.60 0.85 -15.02
CA LYS A 105 -5.37 -0.27 -14.45
C LYS A 105 -4.61 -1.02 -13.36
N LYS A 106 -3.28 -1.10 -13.49
CA LYS A 106 -2.40 -1.87 -12.61
C LYS A 106 -1.21 -1.02 -12.21
N VAL A 107 -1.06 -0.78 -10.92
CA VAL A 107 0.03 0.02 -10.36
C VAL A 107 0.69 -0.72 -9.19
N ALA A 108 2.01 -0.85 -9.24
CA ALA A 108 2.81 -1.38 -8.14
C ALA A 108 3.58 -0.22 -7.49
N VAL A 109 3.30 0.03 -6.21
CA VAL A 109 3.88 1.15 -5.44
C VAL A 109 5.00 0.62 -4.56
N LEU A 110 6.23 1.05 -4.82
CA LEU A 110 7.40 0.67 -4.03
C LEU A 110 7.67 1.72 -2.95
N VAL A 111 7.77 1.25 -1.70
CA VAL A 111 8.00 2.06 -0.51
C VAL A 111 9.21 1.53 0.25
N GLY A 112 10.27 2.33 0.33
CA GLY A 112 11.49 2.00 1.06
C GLY A 112 11.35 2.21 2.57
N SER A 113 12.09 1.42 3.38
CA SER A 113 12.18 1.60 4.82
C SER A 113 13.42 2.37 5.28
N GLN A 114 14.37 2.56 4.38
CA GLN A 114 15.66 3.22 4.64
C GLN A 114 16.17 3.91 3.38
N LYS A 115 17.42 4.37 3.39
CA LYS A 115 18.05 4.92 2.20
C LYS A 115 18.02 3.87 1.08
N VAL A 116 17.30 4.18 0.04
CA VAL A 116 17.08 3.30 -1.12
C VAL A 116 18.27 3.40 -2.06
N GLU A 117 18.70 2.27 -2.61
CA GLU A 117 19.78 2.18 -3.58
C GLU A 117 19.42 2.88 -4.89
N ARG A 118 20.45 3.43 -5.57
CA ARG A 118 20.26 4.10 -6.85
C ARG A 118 19.54 3.22 -7.87
N GLU A 119 19.82 1.95 -7.86
CA GLU A 119 19.25 1.00 -8.80
C GLU A 119 17.71 0.93 -8.76
N VAL A 120 17.08 1.18 -7.60
CA VAL A 120 15.62 1.27 -7.50
C VAL A 120 15.09 2.41 -8.34
N TYR A 121 15.77 3.58 -8.29
CA TYR A 121 15.38 4.76 -9.06
C TYR A 121 15.43 4.54 -10.57
N ASP A 122 16.41 3.74 -11.02
CA ASP A 122 16.64 3.46 -12.43
C ASP A 122 15.75 2.29 -12.94
N THR A 123 15.23 1.46 -12.05
CA THR A 123 14.44 0.25 -12.40
C THR A 123 12.95 0.52 -12.54
N VAL A 124 12.39 1.41 -11.74
CA VAL A 124 10.95 1.70 -11.74
C VAL A 124 10.55 2.60 -12.92
N ASP A 125 9.26 2.60 -13.27
CA ASP A 125 8.76 3.44 -14.35
C ASP A 125 8.61 4.90 -13.94
N TYR A 126 8.33 5.16 -12.66
CA TYR A 126 8.19 6.51 -12.09
C TYR A 126 8.75 6.60 -10.69
N ASN A 127 9.52 7.65 -10.43
CA ASN A 127 9.84 8.12 -9.08
C ASN A 127 8.94 9.30 -8.76
N VAL A 128 8.15 9.20 -7.68
CA VAL A 128 7.12 10.20 -7.33
C VAL A 128 7.33 10.69 -5.91
N SER A 129 7.26 11.99 -5.72
CA SER A 129 7.28 12.63 -4.39
C SER A 129 5.87 13.08 -4.00
N VAL A 130 5.48 12.78 -2.76
CA VAL A 130 4.28 13.38 -2.15
C VAL A 130 4.62 14.79 -1.71
N THR A 131 5.82 14.99 -1.16
CA THR A 131 6.47 16.28 -0.94
C THR A 131 7.98 16.09 -1.04
N ASN A 132 8.70 17.17 -1.38
CA ASN A 132 10.17 17.18 -1.41
C ASN A 132 10.80 17.48 -0.04
N GLN A 133 10.03 17.36 1.04
CA GLN A 133 10.51 17.46 2.42
C GLN A 133 10.58 16.08 3.07
N PRO A 134 11.50 15.84 4.01
CA PRO A 134 11.53 14.59 4.78
C PRO A 134 10.20 14.33 5.49
N HIS A 135 9.65 13.15 5.29
CA HIS A 135 8.38 12.73 5.88
C HIS A 135 8.32 11.21 6.07
N SER A 136 7.26 10.74 6.74
CA SER A 136 7.00 9.31 6.89
C SER A 136 6.56 8.66 5.58
N GLU A 137 7.12 7.49 5.30
CA GLU A 137 6.72 6.63 4.17
C GLU A 137 5.26 6.18 4.26
N ILE A 138 4.71 6.04 5.48
CA ILE A 138 3.30 5.69 5.71
C ILE A 138 2.39 6.82 5.23
N ALA A 139 2.76 8.07 5.55
CA ALA A 139 2.02 9.25 5.12
C ALA A 139 2.09 9.41 3.60
N ALA A 140 3.29 9.22 3.01
CA ALA A 140 3.45 9.25 1.56
C ALA A 140 2.58 8.21 0.86
N LEU A 141 2.54 6.98 1.37
CA LEU A 141 1.73 5.91 0.81
C LEU A 141 0.24 6.26 0.84
N ALA A 142 -0.28 6.72 1.99
CA ALA A 142 -1.69 7.09 2.13
C ALA A 142 -2.08 8.21 1.16
N VAL A 143 -1.33 9.32 1.15
CA VAL A 143 -1.60 10.47 0.29
C VAL A 143 -1.47 10.10 -1.19
N PHE A 144 -0.48 9.30 -1.58
CA PHE A 144 -0.34 8.85 -2.96
C PHE A 144 -1.55 8.03 -3.40
N LEU A 145 -1.95 7.02 -2.60
CA LEU A 145 -3.09 6.16 -2.94
C LEU A 145 -4.39 6.95 -3.04
N ASP A 146 -4.63 7.89 -2.12
CA ASP A 146 -5.81 8.77 -2.16
C ASP A 146 -5.82 9.64 -3.43
N ARG A 147 -4.73 10.31 -3.71
CA ARG A 147 -4.65 11.21 -4.86
C ARG A 147 -4.87 10.50 -6.20
N VAL A 148 -4.21 9.36 -6.43
CA VAL A 148 -4.34 8.63 -7.71
C VAL A 148 -5.70 7.95 -7.87
N GLN A 149 -6.43 7.71 -6.77
CA GLN A 149 -7.78 7.16 -6.76
C GLN A 149 -8.86 8.24 -6.59
N LYS A 150 -8.48 9.49 -6.32
CA LYS A 150 -9.39 10.65 -6.15
C LYS A 150 -10.40 10.46 -5.02
N GLY A 151 -10.00 9.79 -3.94
CA GLY A 151 -10.85 9.51 -2.79
C GLY A 151 -11.89 8.40 -3.01
N GLU A 152 -11.93 7.76 -4.18
CA GLU A 152 -12.89 6.68 -4.45
C GLU A 152 -12.70 5.48 -3.51
N GLU A 153 -11.45 5.21 -3.10
CA GLU A 153 -11.12 4.11 -2.19
C GLU A 153 -11.66 4.31 -0.78
N LEU A 154 -11.93 5.56 -0.36
CA LEU A 154 -12.48 5.88 0.97
C LEU A 154 -13.91 5.36 1.15
N ASN A 155 -14.61 5.13 0.03
CA ASN A 155 -15.96 4.54 0.01
C ASN A 155 -15.94 3.03 -0.26
N LYS A 156 -14.75 2.39 -0.19
CA LYS A 156 -14.61 0.97 -0.50
C LYS A 156 -15.30 0.09 0.54
N ASP A 157 -16.19 -0.76 0.05
CA ASP A 157 -16.82 -1.79 0.85
C ASP A 157 -15.93 -3.05 0.98
N PHE A 158 -15.79 -3.56 2.21
CA PHE A 158 -14.99 -4.76 2.54
C PHE A 158 -15.91 -5.94 2.81
N LYS A 159 -16.17 -6.74 1.77
CA LYS A 159 -17.07 -7.90 1.87
C LYS A 159 -16.61 -8.90 2.94
N GLY A 160 -17.58 -9.54 3.59
CA GLY A 160 -17.32 -10.58 4.59
C GLY A 160 -16.87 -10.04 5.95
N ALA A 161 -17.09 -8.77 6.22
CA ALA A 161 -16.86 -8.18 7.54
C ALA A 161 -17.77 -8.82 8.59
N LYS A 162 -17.23 -9.12 9.77
CA LYS A 162 -17.98 -9.54 10.97
C LYS A 162 -18.35 -8.36 11.84
N LEU A 163 -17.67 -7.25 11.68
CA LEU A 163 -17.86 -6.01 12.40
C LEU A 163 -18.05 -4.86 11.41
N GLU A 164 -18.99 -3.98 11.72
CA GLU A 164 -19.27 -2.78 10.96
C GLU A 164 -19.28 -1.56 11.87
N ILE A 165 -18.60 -0.49 11.43
CA ILE A 165 -18.60 0.79 12.13
C ILE A 165 -19.80 1.60 11.64
N ILE A 166 -20.65 2.02 12.56
CA ILE A 166 -21.69 2.99 12.25
C ILE A 166 -21.15 4.37 12.63
N PRO A 167 -20.87 5.24 11.64
CA PRO A 167 -20.31 6.57 11.89
C PRO A 167 -21.15 7.35 12.90
N GLN A 168 -20.49 8.03 13.84
CA GLN A 168 -21.12 8.86 14.86
C GLN A 168 -20.42 10.21 14.91
N GLU A 169 -21.15 11.29 15.07
CA GLU A 169 -20.57 12.62 15.33
C GLU A 169 -19.80 12.63 16.66
N ARG A 170 -20.34 11.93 17.67
CA ARG A 170 -19.72 11.78 18.99
C ARG A 170 -19.84 10.34 19.47
N GLY A 171 -18.76 9.83 20.09
CA GLY A 171 -18.70 8.46 20.58
C GLY A 171 -18.31 7.46 19.49
N LYS A 172 -18.60 6.18 19.72
CA LYS A 172 -18.33 5.08 18.78
C LYS A 172 -19.46 4.06 18.79
N LYS A 173 -19.81 3.53 17.62
CA LYS A 173 -20.76 2.44 17.49
C LYS A 173 -20.23 1.39 16.52
N VAL A 174 -20.13 0.14 17.00
CA VAL A 174 -19.76 -1.03 16.20
C VAL A 174 -20.87 -2.06 16.34
N ILE A 175 -21.28 -2.65 15.25
CA ILE A 175 -22.25 -3.74 15.22
C ILE A 175 -21.59 -5.04 14.75
N ASN A 176 -22.13 -6.18 15.21
CA ASN A 176 -21.74 -7.49 14.71
C ASN A 176 -22.68 -7.85 13.54
N THR A 177 -22.12 -8.17 12.38
CA THR A 177 -22.86 -8.52 11.16
C THR A 177 -23.03 -10.03 10.99
N THR A 178 -22.37 -10.86 11.80
CA THR A 178 -22.61 -12.30 11.82
C THR A 178 -23.90 -12.60 12.61
N LYS A 179 -24.91 -13.07 11.88
CA LYS A 179 -26.09 -13.69 12.46
C LYS A 179 -25.80 -15.11 12.87
#